data_a0eb960ec28780290983013a26769553
#
_entry.id   a0eb960ec28780290983013a26769553
#
_cell.length_a   1.000
_cell.length_b   1.000
_cell.length_c   1.000
_cell.angle_alpha   90.00
_cell.angle_beta   90.00
_cell.angle_gamma   90.00
#
_symmetry.space_group_name_H-M   'P 1'
#
loop_
_entity.id
_entity.type
_entity.pdbx_description
1 polymer ?
#
loop_
_entity_poly.entity_id
_entity_poly.type
_entity_poly.pdbx_seq_one_letter_code
_entity_poly.pdbx_strand_id
1 'polypeptide(L)'
;MAADRRRRKRRTVLLGAAAAVLAVVLGAGGWLLWPGEETGGTSGPEAVRQAPDDIRETTEELPVSPEGELVLEHDEEDVGKATDTSPRYAPGTWATDKVFAKGVARRIEGYRIKEHATEKAWTLELDGHLCATSRHVTADGRTAVVVQPPRAEGAAEDKGVCDQVVFVDLNTGKKLWQKKMPSADFAYATNTNLTLTKGVVAVAWGRGSVAYGMEDGRHLWNGTTASQCEDKGFAGGRALVALVKCGEVPDATYRVQKLDPRTGKAQWTYRVSDGVQDVYLPSSDPPVLAVAAGDSVVTDLISLDGRGRHLTTVSLSGYEAKCGTRYFSSPLFGVVENCDGMVVGGAQAFVMSKENIANGQPSDWIVAFDLKTGETRGKFEGRWLQMVYPLRMSGDELLVYRRSGALSPASIVSWNPRTDKETPFLLFVLPEDEEGVLSDPEQSDILVENGKVFFARRTVVRDDEYPKDPVLLAVGYGSAGLKH
;
A
#
# COMPACT_ATOMS: atom_id res chain seq x y z
N MET A 1 -13.07 30.66 -15.04
CA MET A 1 -12.56 31.71 -14.14
C MET A 1 -12.43 31.23 -12.68
N ALA A 2 -13.30 30.37 -12.17
CA ALA A 2 -13.19 29.83 -10.78
C ALA A 2 -12.01 28.87 -10.61
N ALA A 3 -11.81 27.95 -11.54
CA ALA A 3 -10.68 27.00 -11.50
C ALA A 3 -9.31 27.70 -11.48
N ASP A 4 -9.19 28.77 -12.22
CA ASP A 4 -7.95 29.55 -12.28
C ASP A 4 -7.65 30.32 -10.98
N ARG A 5 -8.72 30.71 -10.23
CA ARG A 5 -8.57 31.33 -8.91
C ARG A 5 -8.13 30.31 -7.84
N ARG A 6 -8.64 29.09 -7.91
CA ARG A 6 -8.24 28.00 -6.98
C ARG A 6 -6.80 27.56 -7.24
N ARG A 7 -6.40 27.41 -8.50
CA ARG A 7 -5.02 27.15 -8.90
C ARG A 7 -4.04 28.24 -8.44
N ARG A 8 -4.45 29.53 -8.56
CA ARG A 8 -3.66 30.65 -8.04
C ARG A 8 -3.57 30.65 -6.51
N LYS A 9 -4.69 30.37 -5.81
CA LYS A 9 -4.68 30.25 -4.33
C LYS A 9 -3.80 29.12 -3.86
N ARG A 10 -3.91 27.92 -4.48
CA ARG A 10 -3.04 26.78 -4.17
C ARG A 10 -1.55 27.10 -4.37
N ARG A 11 -1.19 27.75 -5.49
CA ARG A 11 0.19 28.17 -5.75
C ARG A 11 0.70 29.21 -4.75
N THR A 12 -0.15 30.13 -4.33
CA THR A 12 0.25 31.15 -3.35
C THR A 12 0.42 30.56 -1.95
N VAL A 13 -0.41 29.61 -1.56
CA VAL A 13 -0.31 28.89 -0.28
C VAL A 13 0.94 28.00 -0.26
N LEU A 14 1.22 27.28 -1.35
CA LEU A 14 2.41 26.45 -1.47
C LEU A 14 3.72 27.27 -1.39
N LEU A 15 3.74 28.45 -2.02
CA LEU A 15 4.89 29.38 -1.91
C LEU A 15 5.02 29.99 -0.53
N GLY A 16 3.89 30.27 0.14
CA GLY A 16 3.89 30.76 1.53
C GLY A 16 4.35 29.71 2.53
N ALA A 17 3.95 28.43 2.30
CA ALA A 17 4.32 27.30 3.13
C ALA A 17 5.81 26.96 3.00
N ALA A 18 6.40 27.00 1.80
CA ALA A 18 7.83 26.83 1.60
C ALA A 18 8.65 27.87 2.37
N ALA A 19 8.18 29.12 2.43
CA ALA A 19 8.82 30.17 3.21
C ALA A 19 8.70 29.96 4.74
N ALA A 20 7.58 29.37 5.21
CA ALA A 20 7.39 29.02 6.62
C ALA A 20 8.26 27.84 7.05
N VAL A 21 8.44 26.84 6.18
CA VAL A 21 9.35 25.71 6.41
C VAL A 21 10.80 26.19 6.54
N LEU A 22 11.24 27.12 5.70
CA LEU A 22 12.55 27.74 5.80
C LEU A 22 12.76 28.48 7.15
N ALA A 23 11.74 29.19 7.65
CA ALA A 23 11.83 29.88 8.92
C ALA A 23 11.88 28.92 10.12
N VAL A 24 11.19 27.76 10.05
CA VAL A 24 11.22 26.73 11.10
C VAL A 24 12.54 25.97 11.10
N VAL A 25 13.09 25.68 9.92
CA VAL A 25 14.40 25.02 9.78
C VAL A 25 15.52 25.92 10.31
N LEU A 26 15.45 27.24 10.11
CA LEU A 26 16.40 28.20 10.67
C LEU A 26 16.24 28.39 12.18
N GLY A 27 15.02 28.23 12.71
CA GLY A 27 14.76 28.25 14.17
C GLY A 27 15.15 26.96 14.89
N ALA A 28 15.17 25.83 14.23
CA ALA A 28 15.62 24.52 14.73
C ALA A 28 17.15 24.30 14.55
N GLY A 29 17.86 25.30 14.07
CA GLY A 29 19.29 25.27 13.69
C GLY A 29 20.31 24.88 14.76
N GLY A 30 19.86 24.45 15.94
CA GLY A 30 20.71 23.77 16.92
C GLY A 30 20.94 22.27 16.63
N TRP A 31 20.23 21.68 15.68
CA TRP A 31 20.30 20.24 15.40
C TRP A 31 21.26 19.85 14.27
N LEU A 32 21.64 20.81 13.42
CA LEU A 32 22.45 20.56 12.22
C LEU A 32 23.95 20.73 12.40
N LEU A 33 24.45 21.11 13.61
CA LEU A 33 25.88 21.29 13.90
C LEU A 33 26.42 20.17 14.81
N TRP A 34 26.26 18.89 14.40
CA TRP A 34 27.06 17.81 14.97
C TRP A 34 28.20 17.51 14.00
N PRO A 35 29.46 17.65 14.41
CA PRO A 35 30.57 17.27 13.54
C PRO A 35 30.59 15.75 13.38
N GLY A 36 30.36 15.27 12.15
CA GLY A 36 30.54 13.87 11.78
C GLY A 36 32.03 13.54 11.80
N GLU A 37 32.44 12.57 12.61
CA GLU A 37 33.76 11.94 12.49
C GLU A 37 33.83 11.20 11.16
N GLU A 38 34.78 11.59 10.32
CA GLU A 38 35.16 10.81 9.12
C GLU A 38 35.80 9.50 9.58
N THR A 39 35.10 8.40 9.43
CA THR A 39 35.70 7.07 9.48
C THR A 39 35.69 6.45 8.10
N GLY A 40 36.86 6.00 7.72
CA GLY A 40 37.28 5.52 6.41
C GLY A 40 36.34 4.53 5.73
N GLY A 41 36.40 4.57 4.41
CA GLY A 41 35.60 3.78 3.49
C GLY A 41 35.65 2.27 3.76
N THR A 42 34.48 1.73 4.04
CA THR A 42 34.17 0.33 3.84
C THR A 42 33.21 0.25 2.69
N SER A 43 33.60 -0.47 1.64
CA SER A 43 32.73 -0.87 0.54
C SER A 43 31.43 -1.42 1.11
N GLY A 44 30.31 -0.72 0.90
CA GLY A 44 28.97 -1.18 1.26
C GLY A 44 28.69 -2.55 0.60
N PRO A 45 27.84 -3.37 1.20
CA PRO A 45 27.48 -4.64 0.59
C PRO A 45 26.91 -4.38 -0.81
N GLU A 46 27.50 -5.04 -1.82
CA GLU A 46 26.97 -5.03 -3.19
C GLU A 46 25.49 -5.37 -3.11
N ALA A 47 24.64 -4.45 -3.53
CA ALA A 47 23.20 -4.68 -3.62
C ALA A 47 22.97 -5.95 -4.45
N VAL A 48 22.46 -6.99 -3.84
CA VAL A 48 22.14 -8.25 -4.54
C VAL A 48 21.16 -7.90 -5.65
N ARG A 49 21.61 -8.03 -6.90
CA ARG A 49 20.83 -7.66 -8.08
C ARG A 49 19.61 -8.58 -8.15
N GLN A 50 18.41 -8.03 -7.88
CA GLN A 50 17.16 -8.76 -7.99
C GLN A 50 16.94 -9.24 -9.43
N ALA A 51 16.39 -10.45 -9.60
CA ALA A 51 15.96 -10.91 -10.92
C ALA A 51 14.76 -10.08 -11.39
N PRO A 52 14.56 -9.90 -12.71
CA PRO A 52 13.49 -9.06 -13.24
C PRO A 52 12.08 -9.39 -12.73
N ASP A 53 11.81 -10.68 -12.47
CA ASP A 53 10.55 -11.21 -11.99
C ASP A 53 10.47 -11.39 -10.45
N ASP A 54 11.52 -11.01 -9.72
CA ASP A 54 11.45 -10.87 -8.26
C ASP A 54 10.54 -9.70 -7.89
N ILE A 55 9.93 -9.78 -6.71
CA ILE A 55 9.17 -8.65 -6.19
C ILE A 55 10.14 -7.57 -5.71
N ARG A 56 9.87 -6.35 -6.14
CA ARG A 56 10.71 -5.19 -5.87
C ARG A 56 10.81 -4.92 -4.37
N GLU A 57 12.02 -4.87 -3.89
CA GLU A 57 12.39 -4.44 -2.55
C GLU A 57 13.48 -3.40 -2.69
N THR A 58 13.19 -2.18 -2.25
CA THR A 58 14.12 -1.06 -2.37
C THR A 58 14.59 -0.59 -1.00
N THR A 59 15.87 -0.37 -0.90
CA THR A 59 16.47 0.39 0.21
C THR A 59 16.61 1.82 -0.27
N GLU A 60 16.00 2.75 0.45
CA GLU A 60 16.09 4.17 0.12
C GLU A 60 17.45 4.73 0.49
N GLU A 61 17.99 5.51 -0.40
CA GLU A 61 19.13 6.38 -0.11
C GLU A 61 18.63 7.70 0.48
N LEU A 62 19.36 8.23 1.44
CA LEU A 62 19.01 9.53 2.04
C LEU A 62 19.07 10.63 0.98
N PRO A 63 18.04 11.50 0.89
CA PRO A 63 18.10 12.68 0.05
C PRO A 63 19.26 13.60 0.40
N VAL A 64 19.73 14.38 -0.55
CA VAL A 64 20.80 15.41 -0.33
C VAL A 64 20.35 16.42 0.71
N SER A 65 19.10 16.85 0.65
CA SER A 65 18.44 17.69 1.64
C SER A 65 17.13 17.04 2.08
N PRO A 66 16.73 17.13 3.35
CA PRO A 66 15.40 16.68 3.78
C PRO A 66 14.29 17.62 3.31
N GLU A 67 14.59 18.77 2.73
CA GLU A 67 13.58 19.70 2.22
C GLU A 67 12.92 19.12 0.97
N GLY A 68 11.61 18.87 1.05
CA GLY A 68 10.81 18.31 -0.05
C GLY A 68 10.11 19.40 -0.84
N GLU A 69 10.32 19.38 -2.15
CA GLU A 69 9.61 20.22 -3.10
C GLU A 69 8.49 19.44 -3.76
N LEU A 70 7.42 20.14 -4.17
CA LEU A 70 6.32 19.54 -4.93
C LEU A 70 6.84 19.08 -6.30
N VAL A 71 6.78 17.76 -6.54
CA VAL A 71 7.22 17.16 -7.82
C VAL A 71 6.07 16.58 -8.64
N LEU A 72 4.94 16.27 -8.02
CA LEU A 72 3.72 15.77 -8.67
C LEU A 72 2.50 16.49 -8.13
N GLU A 73 1.65 16.98 -9.01
CA GLU A 73 0.26 17.38 -8.74
C GLU A 73 -0.60 16.81 -9.87
N HIS A 74 -1.50 15.91 -9.52
CA HIS A 74 -2.39 15.26 -10.49
C HIS A 74 -3.83 15.43 -10.07
N ASP A 75 -4.53 16.23 -10.87
CA ASP A 75 -5.97 16.48 -10.74
C ASP A 75 -6.75 15.56 -11.67
N GLU A 76 -7.83 14.95 -11.16
CA GLU A 76 -8.80 14.19 -11.94
C GLU A 76 -9.95 15.08 -12.34
N GLU A 77 -10.13 15.25 -13.66
CA GLU A 77 -11.20 16.08 -14.23
C GLU A 77 -12.48 15.27 -14.47
N ASP A 78 -12.34 13.98 -14.81
CA ASP A 78 -13.46 13.09 -15.05
C ASP A 78 -13.96 12.43 -13.76
N VAL A 79 -14.48 13.22 -12.86
CA VAL A 79 -15.10 12.76 -11.60
C VAL A 79 -16.56 12.30 -11.76
N GLY A 80 -17.04 12.08 -12.97
CA GLY A 80 -18.41 11.68 -13.28
C GLY A 80 -19.35 12.83 -13.55
N LYS A 81 -20.57 12.51 -14.00
CA LYS A 81 -21.61 13.52 -14.24
C LYS A 81 -22.13 14.05 -12.91
N ALA A 82 -22.65 15.29 -12.91
CA ALA A 82 -23.20 15.95 -11.72
C ALA A 82 -24.37 15.20 -11.04
N THR A 83 -24.97 14.25 -11.75
CA THR A 83 -26.06 13.38 -11.25
C THR A 83 -25.56 12.06 -10.65
N ASP A 84 -24.27 11.75 -10.80
CA ASP A 84 -23.67 10.53 -10.26
C ASP A 84 -22.97 10.88 -8.96
N THR A 85 -23.63 10.58 -7.83
CA THR A 85 -23.09 10.80 -6.48
C THR A 85 -22.21 9.62 -6.01
N SER A 86 -22.07 8.57 -6.84
CA SER A 86 -21.26 7.43 -6.50
C SER A 86 -19.78 7.76 -6.59
N PRO A 87 -18.97 7.41 -5.57
CA PRO A 87 -17.54 7.62 -5.63
C PRO A 87 -16.93 6.83 -6.78
N ARG A 88 -16.00 7.43 -7.51
CA ARG A 88 -15.16 6.68 -8.44
C ARG A 88 -14.00 6.05 -7.70
N TYR A 89 -13.82 4.78 -7.96
CA TYR A 89 -12.72 4.06 -7.38
C TYR A 89 -11.45 4.30 -8.19
N ALA A 90 -10.38 4.59 -7.47
CA ALA A 90 -9.05 4.78 -8.00
C ALA A 90 -8.08 3.77 -7.37
N PRO A 91 -8.30 2.45 -7.58
CA PRO A 91 -7.48 1.42 -7.00
C PRO A 91 -6.14 1.33 -7.72
N GLY A 92 -5.11 0.95 -6.95
CA GLY A 92 -3.76 0.75 -7.48
C GLY A 92 -2.97 2.05 -7.56
N THR A 93 -1.93 2.07 -6.78
CA THR A 93 -0.92 3.12 -6.73
C THR A 93 0.43 2.45 -6.71
N TRP A 94 1.28 2.79 -7.65
CA TRP A 94 2.59 2.16 -7.80
C TRP A 94 3.67 3.19 -8.07
N ALA A 95 4.87 2.89 -7.62
CA ALA A 95 6.04 3.66 -8.00
C ALA A 95 7.21 2.72 -8.34
N THR A 96 8.02 3.16 -9.29
CA THR A 96 9.33 2.59 -9.62
C THR A 96 10.37 3.70 -9.50
N ASP A 97 11.63 3.40 -9.79
CA ASP A 97 12.67 4.42 -9.94
C ASP A 97 12.40 5.44 -11.07
N LYS A 98 11.47 5.13 -11.99
CA LYS A 98 11.23 5.91 -13.22
C LYS A 98 9.84 6.53 -13.32
N VAL A 99 8.85 5.85 -12.74
CA VAL A 99 7.44 6.17 -12.98
C VAL A 99 6.65 6.06 -11.68
N PHE A 100 5.82 7.07 -11.42
CA PHE A 100 4.65 6.96 -10.55
C PHE A 100 3.45 6.58 -11.42
N ALA A 101 2.65 5.61 -11.00
CA ALA A 101 1.47 5.17 -11.75
C ALA A 101 0.24 5.08 -10.86
N LYS A 102 -0.91 5.47 -11.41
CA LYS A 102 -2.19 5.50 -10.70
C LYS A 102 -3.30 4.87 -11.55
N GLY A 103 -4.05 3.94 -10.95
CA GLY A 103 -5.25 3.38 -11.53
C GLY A 103 -6.47 4.26 -11.23
N VAL A 104 -7.31 4.50 -12.24
CA VAL A 104 -8.58 5.23 -12.11
C VAL A 104 -9.61 4.63 -13.04
N ALA A 105 -10.73 4.17 -12.49
CA ALA A 105 -11.85 3.64 -13.26
C ALA A 105 -11.44 2.58 -14.29
N ARG A 106 -11.23 2.96 -15.55
CA ARG A 106 -10.91 2.07 -16.68
C ARG A 106 -9.53 2.33 -17.28
N ARG A 107 -8.64 3.00 -16.58
CA ARG A 107 -7.31 3.33 -17.09
C ARG A 107 -6.25 3.29 -15.99
N ILE A 108 -5.02 3.17 -16.42
CA ILE A 108 -3.84 3.41 -15.60
C ILE A 108 -3.06 4.57 -16.23
N GLU A 109 -2.67 5.53 -15.44
CA GLU A 109 -1.88 6.68 -15.87
C GLU A 109 -0.49 6.62 -15.26
N GLY A 110 0.54 6.84 -16.07
CA GLY A 110 1.93 6.86 -15.65
C GLY A 110 2.55 8.24 -15.80
N TYR A 111 3.29 8.63 -14.78
CA TYR A 111 3.99 9.91 -14.68
C TYR A 111 5.47 9.63 -14.52
N ARG A 112 6.30 10.14 -15.45
CA ARG A 112 7.75 10.00 -15.38
C ARG A 112 8.29 10.85 -14.23
N ILE A 113 8.98 10.20 -13.32
CA ILE A 113 9.63 10.85 -12.18
C ILE A 113 10.92 11.53 -12.69
N LYS A 114 10.97 12.84 -12.57
CA LYS A 114 12.16 13.67 -12.82
C LYS A 114 12.62 14.29 -11.51
N GLU A 115 13.82 14.86 -11.49
CA GLU A 115 14.42 15.43 -10.29
C GLU A 115 13.55 16.52 -9.64
N HIS A 116 13.01 17.43 -10.43
CA HIS A 116 12.22 18.58 -9.93
C HIS A 116 10.76 18.59 -10.39
N ALA A 117 10.32 17.61 -11.16
CA ALA A 117 8.95 17.56 -11.66
C ALA A 117 8.58 16.15 -12.12
N THR A 118 7.30 15.91 -12.23
CA THR A 118 6.77 14.76 -12.96
C THR A 118 6.08 15.22 -14.23
N GLU A 119 6.05 14.36 -15.21
CA GLU A 119 5.42 14.59 -16.50
C GLU A 119 4.60 13.37 -16.89
N LYS A 120 3.34 13.58 -17.31
CA LYS A 120 2.52 12.48 -17.80
C LYS A 120 3.20 11.81 -18.98
N ALA A 121 3.56 10.54 -18.82
CA ALA A 121 4.33 9.78 -19.80
C ALA A 121 3.43 8.95 -20.70
N TRP A 122 2.37 8.36 -20.12
CA TRP A 122 1.46 7.47 -20.84
C TRP A 122 0.11 7.34 -20.12
N THR A 123 -0.89 6.91 -20.89
CA THR A 123 -2.18 6.42 -20.39
C THR A 123 -2.43 5.05 -21.01
N LEU A 124 -2.72 4.04 -20.20
CA LEU A 124 -3.15 2.72 -20.63
C LEU A 124 -4.66 2.59 -20.40
N GLU A 125 -5.43 2.61 -21.49
CA GLU A 125 -6.85 2.28 -21.45
C GLU A 125 -7.05 0.78 -21.25
N LEU A 126 -7.96 0.41 -20.37
CA LEU A 126 -8.31 -0.95 -20.03
C LEU A 126 -9.66 -1.33 -20.66
N ASP A 127 -9.82 -2.61 -20.97
CA ASP A 127 -11.05 -3.13 -21.56
C ASP A 127 -12.22 -3.20 -20.56
N GLY A 128 -12.04 -2.67 -19.33
CA GLY A 128 -13.08 -2.67 -18.30
C GLY A 128 -12.65 -1.91 -17.05
N HIS A 129 -13.58 -1.81 -16.08
CA HIS A 129 -13.30 -1.19 -14.79
C HIS A 129 -12.31 -2.03 -13.98
N LEU A 130 -11.43 -1.36 -13.26
CA LEU A 130 -10.52 -1.98 -12.30
C LEU A 130 -11.32 -2.61 -11.15
N CYS A 131 -11.09 -3.90 -10.92
CA CYS A 131 -11.70 -4.68 -9.84
C CYS A 131 -10.73 -4.96 -8.69
N ALA A 132 -9.53 -5.40 -9.04
CA ALA A 132 -8.48 -5.71 -8.09
C ALA A 132 -7.12 -5.29 -8.67
N THR A 133 -6.21 -4.94 -7.79
CA THR A 133 -4.85 -4.52 -8.15
C THR A 133 -3.85 -5.19 -7.22
N SER A 134 -2.71 -5.60 -7.74
CA SER A 134 -1.62 -6.04 -6.88
C SER A 134 -0.95 -4.82 -6.24
N ARG A 135 -0.64 -4.94 -4.96
CA ARG A 135 0.22 -3.96 -4.27
C ARG A 135 1.70 -4.14 -4.62
N HIS A 136 2.06 -5.30 -5.18
CA HIS A 136 3.42 -5.65 -5.52
C HIS A 136 3.78 -5.19 -6.94
N VAL A 137 5.04 -4.78 -7.08
CA VAL A 137 5.68 -4.45 -8.34
C VAL A 137 6.91 -5.35 -8.49
N THR A 138 7.20 -5.82 -9.68
CA THR A 138 8.43 -6.59 -9.93
C THR A 138 9.67 -5.68 -9.98
N ALA A 139 10.84 -6.26 -9.82
CA ALA A 139 12.11 -5.50 -9.85
C ALA A 139 12.31 -4.72 -11.17
N ASP A 140 11.77 -5.21 -12.29
CA ASP A 140 11.80 -4.52 -13.58
C ASP A 140 10.58 -3.60 -13.83
N GLY A 141 9.70 -3.40 -12.84
CA GLY A 141 8.61 -2.42 -12.89
C GLY A 141 7.31 -2.92 -13.50
N ARG A 142 6.97 -4.21 -13.36
CA ARG A 142 5.72 -4.79 -13.83
C ARG A 142 4.73 -5.05 -12.69
N THR A 143 3.45 -4.97 -12.98
CA THR A 143 2.37 -5.29 -12.03
C THR A 143 1.18 -5.94 -12.74
N ALA A 144 0.17 -6.37 -11.97
CA ALA A 144 -1.04 -6.94 -12.51
C ALA A 144 -2.28 -6.25 -11.95
N VAL A 145 -3.34 -6.25 -12.75
CA VAL A 145 -4.68 -5.81 -12.36
C VAL A 145 -5.72 -6.82 -12.86
N VAL A 146 -6.88 -6.84 -12.19
CA VAL A 146 -8.07 -7.54 -12.69
C VAL A 146 -9.08 -6.50 -13.13
N VAL A 147 -9.68 -6.71 -14.29
CA VAL A 147 -10.70 -5.82 -14.83
C VAL A 147 -12.02 -6.55 -15.09
N GLN A 148 -13.10 -5.76 -15.03
CA GLN A 148 -14.44 -6.15 -15.38
C GLN A 148 -14.74 -5.64 -16.80
N PRO A 149 -14.68 -6.49 -17.83
CA PRO A 149 -14.97 -6.06 -19.19
C PRO A 149 -16.44 -5.64 -19.34
N PRO A 150 -16.76 -4.74 -20.30
CA PRO A 150 -18.14 -4.41 -20.62
C PRO A 150 -18.87 -5.66 -21.11
N ARG A 151 -20.14 -5.79 -20.75
CA ARG A 151 -21.00 -6.86 -21.28
C ARG A 151 -21.39 -6.60 -22.73
N ALA A 152 -21.76 -7.67 -23.42
CA ALA A 152 -22.38 -7.58 -24.74
C ALA A 152 -23.64 -6.70 -24.70
N GLU A 153 -23.91 -5.96 -25.81
CA GLU A 153 -25.09 -5.12 -25.95
C GLU A 153 -26.37 -5.87 -25.56
N GLY A 154 -27.20 -5.26 -24.71
CA GLY A 154 -28.46 -5.83 -24.23
C GLY A 154 -28.42 -6.58 -22.90
N ALA A 155 -27.27 -6.74 -22.28
CA ALA A 155 -27.18 -7.27 -20.90
C ALA A 155 -27.50 -6.15 -19.88
N ALA A 156 -28.24 -6.50 -18.81
CA ALA A 156 -28.54 -5.56 -17.73
C ALA A 156 -27.27 -4.90 -17.18
N GLU A 157 -27.29 -3.59 -17.02
CA GLU A 157 -26.12 -2.70 -16.85
C GLU A 157 -25.19 -3.03 -15.67
N ASP A 158 -25.62 -3.77 -14.67
CA ASP A 158 -24.95 -3.76 -13.36
C ASP A 158 -24.23 -5.04 -12.93
N LYS A 159 -24.04 -6.05 -13.77
CA LYS A 159 -23.51 -7.35 -13.30
C LYS A 159 -22.41 -7.95 -14.18
N GLY A 160 -21.43 -7.16 -14.53
CA GLY A 160 -20.19 -7.70 -15.09
C GLY A 160 -19.41 -8.49 -14.03
N VAL A 161 -18.57 -9.43 -14.48
CA VAL A 161 -17.68 -10.19 -13.63
C VAL A 161 -16.25 -9.72 -13.84
N CYS A 162 -15.45 -9.77 -12.79
CA CYS A 162 -14.04 -9.40 -12.77
C CYS A 162 -13.20 -10.58 -13.27
N ASP A 163 -13.28 -10.89 -14.57
CA ASP A 163 -12.74 -12.14 -15.13
C ASP A 163 -11.52 -11.98 -16.04
N GLN A 164 -10.97 -10.77 -16.17
CA GLN A 164 -9.80 -10.53 -17.02
C GLN A 164 -8.60 -10.08 -16.18
N VAL A 165 -7.53 -10.86 -16.23
CA VAL A 165 -6.23 -10.47 -15.64
C VAL A 165 -5.41 -9.75 -16.70
N VAL A 166 -4.89 -8.59 -16.37
CA VAL A 166 -4.00 -7.77 -17.23
C VAL A 166 -2.66 -7.61 -16.55
N PHE A 167 -1.58 -7.94 -17.23
CA PHE A 167 -0.22 -7.74 -16.75
C PHE A 167 0.41 -6.57 -17.51
N VAL A 168 0.99 -5.64 -16.77
CA VAL A 168 1.37 -4.32 -17.27
C VAL A 168 2.83 -4.01 -16.94
N ASP A 169 3.53 -3.41 -17.87
CA ASP A 169 4.81 -2.75 -17.65
C ASP A 169 4.58 -1.28 -17.31
N LEU A 170 4.83 -0.91 -16.05
CA LEU A 170 4.64 0.44 -15.54
C LEU A 170 5.65 1.44 -16.14
N ASN A 171 6.85 1.00 -16.48
CA ASN A 171 7.87 1.90 -17.03
C ASN A 171 7.50 2.40 -18.44
N THR A 172 6.71 1.61 -19.18
CA THR A 172 6.33 1.93 -20.56
C THR A 172 4.83 2.13 -20.78
N GLY A 173 3.98 1.78 -19.80
CA GLY A 173 2.52 1.79 -19.93
C GLY A 173 1.98 0.71 -20.89
N LYS A 174 2.74 -0.34 -21.18
CA LYS A 174 2.34 -1.38 -22.12
C LYS A 174 1.60 -2.51 -21.41
N LYS A 175 0.48 -2.91 -21.97
CA LYS A 175 -0.18 -4.19 -21.68
C LYS A 175 0.70 -5.31 -22.24
N LEU A 176 1.28 -6.15 -21.37
CA LEU A 176 2.14 -7.26 -21.78
C LEU A 176 1.30 -8.46 -22.22
N TRP A 177 0.29 -8.79 -21.44
CA TRP A 177 -0.70 -9.81 -21.80
C TRP A 177 -2.02 -9.56 -21.04
N GLN A 178 -3.08 -10.20 -21.53
CA GLN A 178 -4.39 -10.23 -20.89
C GLN A 178 -4.95 -11.64 -21.01
N LYS A 179 -5.51 -12.18 -19.92
CA LYS A 179 -6.05 -13.54 -19.86
C LYS A 179 -7.40 -13.55 -19.15
N LYS A 180 -8.33 -14.32 -19.73
CA LYS A 180 -9.60 -14.61 -19.08
C LYS A 180 -9.39 -15.66 -17.99
N MET A 181 -9.95 -15.42 -16.81
CA MET A 181 -9.93 -16.37 -15.71
C MET A 181 -10.95 -17.49 -15.95
N PRO A 182 -10.57 -18.75 -15.77
CA PRO A 182 -11.47 -19.88 -16.00
C PRO A 182 -12.55 -19.94 -14.90
N SER A 183 -13.80 -20.17 -15.29
CA SER A 183 -14.93 -20.35 -14.36
C SER A 183 -15.12 -19.21 -13.34
N ALA A 184 -14.82 -17.97 -13.75
CA ALA A 184 -14.87 -16.78 -12.91
C ALA A 184 -16.25 -16.08 -12.93
N ASP A 185 -17.34 -16.82 -13.16
CA ASP A 185 -18.70 -16.26 -13.27
C ASP A 185 -19.19 -15.57 -11.99
N PHE A 186 -18.50 -15.80 -10.87
CA PHE A 186 -18.77 -15.20 -9.56
C PHE A 186 -17.62 -14.33 -9.02
N ALA A 187 -16.71 -13.92 -9.89
CA ALA A 187 -15.67 -12.99 -9.54
C ALA A 187 -16.20 -11.54 -9.59
N TYR A 188 -16.24 -10.88 -8.44
CA TYR A 188 -16.70 -9.50 -8.29
C TYR A 188 -15.60 -8.67 -7.61
N ALA A 189 -15.67 -7.36 -7.69
CA ALA A 189 -14.73 -6.48 -6.99
C ALA A 189 -14.70 -6.74 -5.47
N THR A 190 -15.81 -7.24 -4.90
CA THR A 190 -15.94 -7.54 -3.47
C THR A 190 -15.26 -8.82 -2.99
N ASN A 191 -14.91 -9.74 -3.89
CA ASN A 191 -14.30 -11.02 -3.53
C ASN A 191 -13.08 -11.39 -4.37
N THR A 192 -12.69 -10.56 -5.33
CA THR A 192 -11.50 -10.81 -6.14
C THR A 192 -10.25 -10.28 -5.45
N ASN A 193 -9.30 -11.16 -5.23
CA ASN A 193 -7.98 -10.86 -4.67
C ASN A 193 -6.90 -11.21 -5.69
N LEU A 194 -5.93 -10.33 -5.86
CA LEU A 194 -4.82 -10.47 -6.80
C LEU A 194 -3.51 -10.17 -6.10
N THR A 195 -2.52 -11.03 -6.30
CA THR A 195 -1.17 -10.78 -5.82
C THR A 195 -0.09 -11.24 -6.80
N LEU A 196 1.13 -10.77 -6.58
CA LEU A 196 2.33 -11.17 -7.30
C LEU A 196 3.31 -11.87 -6.34
N THR A 197 3.95 -12.89 -6.84
CA THR A 197 5.14 -13.50 -6.23
C THR A 197 6.12 -13.86 -7.34
N LYS A 198 7.33 -14.22 -7.03
CA LYS A 198 8.39 -14.49 -8.01
C LYS A 198 7.91 -15.27 -9.25
N GLY A 199 7.86 -14.58 -10.38
CA GLY A 199 7.49 -15.16 -11.68
C GLY A 199 6.02 -15.56 -11.84
N VAL A 200 5.13 -15.26 -10.87
CA VAL A 200 3.74 -15.75 -10.85
C VAL A 200 2.77 -14.64 -10.47
N VAL A 201 1.67 -14.57 -11.23
CA VAL A 201 0.45 -13.79 -10.91
C VAL A 201 -0.60 -14.75 -10.38
N ALA A 202 -1.10 -14.56 -9.16
CA ALA A 202 -2.12 -15.39 -8.53
C ALA A 202 -3.39 -14.60 -8.22
N VAL A 203 -4.54 -15.17 -8.56
CA VAL A 203 -5.88 -14.56 -8.36
C VAL A 203 -6.81 -15.56 -7.68
N ALA A 204 -7.60 -15.09 -6.72
CA ALA A 204 -8.69 -15.84 -6.10
C ALA A 204 -9.97 -15.01 -6.09
N TRP A 205 -11.14 -15.68 -6.13
CA TRP A 205 -12.47 -15.03 -6.14
C TRP A 205 -13.51 -15.78 -5.30
N GLY A 206 -13.06 -16.45 -4.24
CA GLY A 206 -13.89 -17.24 -3.34
C GLY A 206 -14.20 -18.64 -3.88
N ARG A 207 -14.81 -18.75 -5.06
CA ARG A 207 -15.21 -20.04 -5.67
C ARG A 207 -14.11 -20.71 -6.49
N GLY A 208 -12.95 -20.10 -6.58
CA GLY A 208 -11.81 -20.65 -7.27
C GLY A 208 -10.62 -19.69 -7.26
N SER A 209 -9.54 -20.20 -7.78
CA SER A 209 -8.30 -19.45 -7.94
C SER A 209 -7.53 -19.92 -9.17
N VAL A 210 -6.64 -19.08 -9.66
CA VAL A 210 -5.82 -19.35 -10.84
C VAL A 210 -4.46 -18.68 -10.71
N ALA A 211 -3.44 -19.29 -11.29
CA ALA A 211 -2.13 -18.68 -11.42
C ALA A 211 -1.64 -18.68 -12.88
N TYR A 212 -0.94 -17.61 -13.21
CA TYR A 212 -0.31 -17.39 -14.52
C TYR A 212 1.17 -17.11 -14.37
N GLY A 213 1.97 -17.55 -15.34
CA GLY A 213 3.37 -17.12 -15.47
C GLY A 213 3.46 -15.65 -15.88
N MET A 214 4.34 -14.88 -15.24
CA MET A 214 4.52 -13.45 -15.55
C MET A 214 5.03 -13.22 -16.98
N GLU A 215 5.87 -14.10 -17.49
CA GLU A 215 6.55 -13.93 -18.77
C GLU A 215 5.59 -13.86 -19.95
N ASP A 216 4.65 -14.79 -20.03
CA ASP A 216 3.78 -15.01 -21.21
C ASP A 216 2.27 -15.13 -20.88
N GLY A 217 1.91 -15.02 -19.61
CA GLY A 217 0.54 -15.25 -19.13
C GLY A 217 0.12 -16.72 -19.31
N ARG A 218 1.07 -17.67 -19.37
CA ARG A 218 0.76 -19.09 -19.46
C ARG A 218 0.05 -19.53 -18.17
N HIS A 219 -1.06 -20.23 -18.33
CA HIS A 219 -1.77 -20.86 -17.23
C HIS A 219 -0.86 -21.89 -16.53
N LEU A 220 -0.73 -21.77 -15.21
CA LEU A 220 0.10 -22.67 -14.39
C LEU A 220 -0.76 -23.73 -13.67
N TRP A 221 -1.75 -23.26 -12.93
CA TRP A 221 -2.65 -24.13 -12.17
C TRP A 221 -3.98 -23.40 -11.86
N ASN A 222 -5.01 -24.20 -11.56
CA ASN A 222 -6.26 -23.76 -10.95
C ASN A 222 -6.36 -24.37 -9.55
N GLY A 223 -6.79 -23.58 -8.57
CA GLY A 223 -7.29 -24.07 -7.31
C GLY A 223 -8.80 -24.29 -7.39
N THR A 224 -9.26 -25.38 -6.82
CA THR A 224 -10.68 -25.62 -6.58
C THR A 224 -10.84 -25.90 -5.10
N THR A 225 -11.71 -25.14 -4.45
CA THR A 225 -12.05 -25.40 -3.06
C THR A 225 -13.15 -26.49 -2.97
N ALA A 226 -13.19 -27.18 -1.84
CA ALA A 226 -14.33 -28.05 -1.53
C ALA A 226 -15.61 -27.21 -1.49
N SER A 227 -16.78 -27.83 -1.76
CA SER A 227 -18.06 -27.14 -1.92
C SER A 227 -18.48 -26.22 -0.76
N GLN A 228 -17.88 -26.38 0.43
CA GLN A 228 -18.14 -25.56 1.61
C GLN A 228 -16.99 -24.63 1.97
N CYS A 229 -15.97 -24.53 1.13
CA CYS A 229 -14.81 -23.68 1.36
C CYS A 229 -14.68 -22.59 0.30
N GLU A 230 -14.01 -21.52 0.64
CA GLU A 230 -13.71 -20.38 -0.24
C GLU A 230 -12.19 -20.11 -0.25
N ASP A 231 -11.63 -19.89 -1.44
CA ASP A 231 -10.32 -19.27 -1.59
C ASP A 231 -10.47 -17.76 -1.32
N LYS A 232 -10.27 -17.35 -0.08
CA LYS A 232 -10.42 -15.93 0.34
C LYS A 232 -9.43 -15.03 -0.37
N GLY A 233 -8.22 -15.53 -0.65
CA GLY A 233 -7.19 -14.78 -1.33
C GLY A 233 -5.79 -15.29 -1.05
N PHE A 234 -4.84 -14.57 -1.60
CA PHE A 234 -3.41 -14.84 -1.48
C PHE A 234 -2.67 -13.62 -0.94
N ALA A 235 -1.63 -13.86 -0.16
CA ALA A 235 -0.56 -12.91 0.08
C ALA A 235 0.67 -13.31 -0.73
N GLY A 236 1.21 -12.33 -1.44
CA GLY A 236 2.37 -12.47 -2.32
C GLY A 236 3.67 -11.93 -1.73
N GLY A 237 4.52 -11.41 -2.59
CA GLY A 237 5.86 -10.97 -2.20
C GLY A 237 6.88 -12.09 -2.31
N ARG A 238 7.65 -12.33 -1.25
CA ARG A 238 8.71 -13.36 -1.23
C ARG A 238 8.19 -14.80 -1.26
N ALA A 239 6.94 -15.03 -0.84
CA ALA A 239 6.29 -16.33 -0.87
C ALA A 239 4.85 -16.20 -1.34
N LEU A 240 4.20 -17.31 -1.69
CA LEU A 240 2.77 -17.37 -1.96
C LEU A 240 2.08 -18.07 -0.79
N VAL A 241 1.21 -17.34 -0.08
CA VAL A 241 0.44 -17.86 1.04
C VAL A 241 -1.04 -17.71 0.72
N ALA A 242 -1.79 -18.81 0.78
CA ALA A 242 -3.22 -18.85 0.55
C ALA A 242 -4.00 -18.83 1.87
N LEU A 243 -5.11 -18.11 1.87
CA LEU A 243 -6.12 -18.12 2.92
C LEU A 243 -7.37 -18.84 2.41
N VAL A 244 -7.75 -19.92 3.09
CA VAL A 244 -8.96 -20.68 2.81
C VAL A 244 -9.90 -20.60 3.99
N LYS A 245 -11.15 -20.22 3.76
CA LYS A 245 -12.26 -20.19 4.72
C LYS A 245 -13.21 -21.34 4.41
N CYS A 246 -13.65 -22.08 5.41
CA CYS A 246 -14.68 -23.12 5.26
C CYS A 246 -15.81 -22.87 6.25
N GLY A 247 -17.06 -22.95 5.75
CA GLY A 247 -18.25 -22.65 6.53
C GLY A 247 -18.52 -21.14 6.67
N GLU A 248 -19.56 -20.81 7.41
CA GLU A 248 -20.02 -19.44 7.64
C GLU A 248 -19.77 -19.01 9.08
N VAL A 249 -19.59 -17.71 9.29
CA VAL A 249 -19.49 -17.12 10.64
C VAL A 249 -20.83 -17.33 11.39
N PRO A 250 -20.82 -17.75 12.67
CA PRO A 250 -19.65 -17.79 13.58
C PRO A 250 -18.83 -19.08 13.56
N ASP A 251 -19.25 -20.13 12.85
CA ASP A 251 -18.63 -21.45 12.85
C ASP A 251 -17.57 -21.64 11.74
N ALA A 252 -17.16 -20.57 11.11
CA ALA A 252 -16.14 -20.59 10.06
C ALA A 252 -14.80 -21.11 10.59
N THR A 253 -14.13 -21.92 9.79
CA THR A 253 -12.76 -22.39 10.06
C THR A 253 -11.81 -21.88 8.99
N TYR A 254 -10.60 -21.54 9.41
CA TYR A 254 -9.60 -20.96 8.50
C TYR A 254 -8.36 -21.84 8.43
N ARG A 255 -7.81 -21.92 7.21
CA ARG A 255 -6.53 -22.58 6.95
C ARG A 255 -5.64 -21.62 6.17
N VAL A 256 -4.38 -21.56 6.57
CA VAL A 256 -3.33 -20.81 5.88
C VAL A 256 -2.34 -21.81 5.29
N GLN A 257 -2.02 -21.66 4.02
CA GLN A 257 -1.18 -22.59 3.28
C GLN A 257 -0.08 -21.85 2.53
N LYS A 258 1.18 -22.23 2.76
CA LYS A 258 2.25 -21.80 1.84
C LYS A 258 2.21 -22.70 0.63
N LEU A 259 2.10 -22.09 -0.54
CA LEU A 259 2.05 -22.80 -1.82
C LEU A 259 3.39 -22.72 -2.55
N ASP A 260 3.69 -23.75 -3.31
CA ASP A 260 4.65 -23.62 -4.39
C ASP A 260 4.00 -22.76 -5.50
N PRO A 261 4.56 -21.60 -5.85
CA PRO A 261 3.88 -20.67 -6.76
C PRO A 261 3.63 -21.22 -8.16
N ARG A 262 4.50 -22.12 -8.64
CA ARG A 262 4.42 -22.67 -10.00
C ARG A 262 3.47 -23.86 -10.13
N THR A 263 3.21 -24.56 -9.04
CA THR A 263 2.39 -25.80 -9.07
C THR A 263 1.11 -25.70 -8.25
N GLY A 264 0.97 -24.69 -7.40
CA GLY A 264 -0.17 -24.53 -6.49
C GLY A 264 -0.18 -25.57 -5.34
N LYS A 265 0.83 -26.44 -5.23
CA LYS A 265 0.89 -27.47 -4.19
C LYS A 265 1.25 -26.86 -2.85
N ALA A 266 0.48 -27.22 -1.81
CA ALA A 266 0.77 -26.80 -0.46
C ALA A 266 2.10 -27.44 0.05
N GLN A 267 3.00 -26.59 0.50
CA GLN A 267 4.25 -26.98 1.16
C GLN A 267 4.03 -27.25 2.65
N TRP A 268 3.17 -26.46 3.27
CA TRP A 268 2.66 -26.66 4.62
C TRP A 268 1.26 -26.05 4.76
N THR A 269 0.54 -26.49 5.79
CA THR A 269 -0.78 -25.98 6.17
C THR A 269 -0.82 -25.70 7.66
N TYR A 270 -1.26 -24.49 8.03
CA TYR A 270 -1.56 -24.11 9.39
C TYR A 270 -3.07 -23.98 9.56
N ARG A 271 -3.65 -24.63 10.59
CA ARG A 271 -5.05 -24.49 10.95
C ARG A 271 -5.17 -23.40 12.01
N VAL A 272 -5.94 -22.37 11.70
CA VAL A 272 -6.25 -21.32 12.66
C VAL A 272 -7.23 -21.87 13.70
N SER A 273 -7.08 -21.46 14.96
CA SER A 273 -7.95 -21.90 16.05
C SER A 273 -9.42 -21.54 15.77
N ASP A 274 -10.32 -22.36 16.30
CA ASP A 274 -11.76 -22.12 16.20
C ASP A 274 -12.15 -20.82 16.95
N GLY A 275 -13.25 -20.19 16.58
CA GLY A 275 -13.74 -18.95 17.18
C GLY A 275 -13.15 -17.66 16.57
N VAL A 276 -12.29 -17.78 15.54
CA VAL A 276 -11.81 -16.63 14.77
C VAL A 276 -12.86 -16.23 13.73
N GLN A 277 -13.24 -14.96 13.70
CA GLN A 277 -14.27 -14.44 12.80
C GLN A 277 -13.70 -14.03 11.43
N ASP A 278 -12.46 -13.51 11.41
CA ASP A 278 -11.76 -13.18 10.16
C ASP A 278 -10.24 -13.33 10.31
N VAL A 279 -9.58 -13.50 9.18
CA VAL A 279 -8.12 -13.68 9.07
C VAL A 279 -7.60 -12.87 7.90
N TYR A 280 -6.47 -12.20 8.09
CA TYR A 280 -5.72 -11.47 7.07
C TYR A 280 -4.25 -11.91 7.09
N LEU A 281 -3.55 -11.69 5.99
CA LEU A 281 -2.17 -12.12 5.78
C LEU A 281 -1.26 -10.92 5.47
N PRO A 282 -0.94 -10.07 6.45
CA PRO A 282 -0.12 -8.87 6.21
C PRO A 282 1.31 -9.17 5.75
N SER A 283 1.79 -10.40 5.91
CA SER A 283 3.08 -10.83 5.39
C SER A 283 3.07 -12.31 5.00
N SER A 284 3.69 -12.61 3.87
CA SER A 284 3.89 -13.97 3.37
C SER A 284 5.23 -14.58 3.81
N ASP A 285 6.24 -13.75 4.08
CA ASP A 285 7.58 -14.17 4.52
C ASP A 285 8.30 -13.05 5.31
N PRO A 286 8.44 -13.17 6.64
CA PRO A 286 7.91 -14.26 7.48
C PRO A 286 6.37 -14.30 7.45
N PRO A 287 5.74 -15.49 7.57
CA PRO A 287 4.30 -15.59 7.56
C PRO A 287 3.71 -15.02 8.86
N VAL A 288 2.87 -13.98 8.71
CA VAL A 288 2.15 -13.34 9.81
C VAL A 288 0.66 -13.29 9.46
N LEU A 289 -0.17 -13.70 10.40
CA LEU A 289 -1.61 -13.63 10.32
C LEU A 289 -2.09 -12.53 11.27
N ALA A 290 -3.03 -11.72 10.82
CA ALA A 290 -3.79 -10.83 11.66
C ALA A 290 -5.20 -11.44 11.82
N VAL A 291 -5.60 -11.71 13.06
CA VAL A 291 -6.83 -12.46 13.34
C VAL A 291 -7.82 -11.65 14.17
N ALA A 292 -9.09 -11.78 13.84
CA ALA A 292 -10.22 -11.21 14.58
C ALA A 292 -10.82 -12.32 15.47
N ALA A 293 -10.32 -12.46 16.70
CA ALA A 293 -10.71 -13.49 17.62
C ALA A 293 -11.81 -12.99 18.58
N GLY A 294 -13.03 -13.50 18.39
CA GLY A 294 -14.19 -13.10 19.21
C GLY A 294 -14.70 -11.67 18.96
N ASP A 295 -14.14 -10.95 18.02
CA ASP A 295 -14.51 -9.60 17.62
C ASP A 295 -14.57 -9.47 16.10
N SER A 296 -15.04 -8.34 15.64
CA SER A 296 -15.09 -7.98 14.23
C SER A 296 -13.84 -7.20 13.75
N VAL A 297 -12.96 -6.83 14.67
CA VAL A 297 -11.69 -6.15 14.41
C VAL A 297 -10.52 -7.06 14.72
N VAL A 298 -9.36 -6.78 14.15
CA VAL A 298 -8.15 -7.56 14.44
C VAL A 298 -7.76 -7.40 15.91
N THR A 299 -7.61 -8.51 16.60
CA THR A 299 -7.29 -8.57 18.04
C THR A 299 -5.88 -9.09 18.31
N ASP A 300 -5.35 -9.90 17.40
CA ASP A 300 -4.06 -10.58 17.61
C ASP A 300 -3.29 -10.74 16.31
N LEU A 301 -1.96 -10.83 16.44
CA LEU A 301 -1.07 -11.28 15.38
C LEU A 301 -0.53 -12.67 15.73
N ILE A 302 -0.60 -13.59 14.78
CA ILE A 302 0.01 -14.92 14.88
C ILE A 302 1.21 -14.96 13.94
N SER A 303 2.38 -15.24 14.50
CA SER A 303 3.60 -15.45 13.73
C SER A 303 3.88 -16.93 13.55
N LEU A 304 4.28 -17.31 12.33
CA LEU A 304 4.66 -18.68 11.98
C LEU A 304 6.12 -18.74 11.52
N ASP A 305 6.76 -19.90 11.70
CA ASP A 305 8.07 -20.16 11.09
C ASP A 305 7.94 -20.54 9.59
N GLY A 306 9.07 -20.65 8.90
CA GLY A 306 9.11 -21.02 7.48
C GLY A 306 8.52 -22.40 7.15
N ARG A 307 8.20 -23.22 8.17
CA ARG A 307 7.56 -24.54 8.06
C ARG A 307 6.08 -24.50 8.48
N GLY A 308 5.52 -23.33 8.74
CA GLY A 308 4.14 -23.16 9.16
C GLY A 308 3.86 -23.52 10.62
N ARG A 309 4.87 -23.61 11.47
CA ARG A 309 4.69 -23.86 12.91
C ARG A 309 4.50 -22.53 13.64
N HIS A 310 3.57 -22.50 14.57
CA HIS A 310 3.34 -21.37 15.44
C HIS A 310 4.60 -20.98 16.22
N LEU A 311 4.96 -19.72 16.20
CA LEU A 311 6.05 -19.13 16.98
C LEU A 311 5.49 -18.40 18.19
N THR A 312 4.65 -17.41 17.96
CA THR A 312 4.05 -16.61 19.02
C THR A 312 2.74 -15.98 18.58
N THR A 313 1.95 -15.55 19.55
CA THR A 313 0.77 -14.71 19.38
C THR A 313 0.99 -13.39 20.11
N VAL A 314 0.83 -12.28 19.43
CA VAL A 314 0.93 -10.92 19.96
C VAL A 314 -0.47 -10.34 20.08
N SER A 315 -0.90 -10.03 21.30
CA SER A 315 -2.17 -9.35 21.51
C SER A 315 -2.07 -7.86 21.09
N LEU A 316 -3.04 -7.41 20.31
CA LEU A 316 -3.17 -6.02 19.87
C LEU A 316 -4.06 -5.18 20.80
N SER A 317 -4.20 -5.57 22.08
CA SER A 317 -4.88 -4.73 23.06
C SER A 317 -4.13 -3.40 23.22
N GLY A 318 -4.76 -2.29 22.81
CA GLY A 318 -4.12 -0.95 22.80
C GLY A 318 -3.41 -0.60 21.49
N TYR A 319 -3.41 -1.52 20.51
CA TYR A 319 -2.83 -1.32 19.17
C TYR A 319 -3.91 -1.45 18.11
N GLU A 320 -3.61 -1.00 16.89
CA GLU A 320 -4.56 -1.00 15.80
C GLU A 320 -3.90 -1.44 14.49
N ALA A 321 -4.32 -2.59 13.99
CA ALA A 321 -4.06 -3.05 12.64
C ALA A 321 -5.38 -3.01 11.87
N LYS A 322 -5.51 -2.08 10.94
CA LYS A 322 -6.72 -1.88 10.14
C LYS A 322 -6.68 -2.77 8.91
N CYS A 323 -7.19 -3.99 9.06
CA CYS A 323 -7.20 -4.98 7.99
C CYS A 323 -8.61 -5.14 7.42
N GLY A 324 -8.68 -5.33 6.09
CA GLY A 324 -9.93 -5.59 5.40
C GLY A 324 -10.81 -4.36 5.22
N THR A 325 -12.06 -4.61 4.82
CA THR A 325 -12.95 -3.58 4.27
C THR A 325 -13.78 -2.80 5.27
N ARG A 326 -13.75 -3.14 6.55
CA ARG A 326 -14.64 -2.52 7.55
C ARG A 326 -14.29 -1.07 7.84
N TYR A 327 -13.06 -0.70 7.60
CA TYR A 327 -12.55 0.64 7.82
C TYR A 327 -12.55 1.50 6.56
N PHE A 328 -12.90 0.92 5.40
CA PHE A 328 -12.83 1.64 4.13
C PHE A 328 -14.21 2.05 3.64
N SER A 329 -14.36 3.30 3.34
CA SER A 329 -15.39 3.80 2.43
C SER A 329 -15.16 3.33 0.98
N SER A 330 -14.08 2.60 0.72
CA SER A 330 -13.67 2.10 -0.59
C SER A 330 -13.97 0.61 -0.76
N PRO A 331 -14.51 0.17 -1.90
CA PRO A 331 -14.82 -1.23 -2.17
C PRO A 331 -13.61 -2.06 -2.65
N LEU A 332 -12.41 -1.74 -2.26
CA LEU A 332 -11.25 -2.61 -2.49
C LEU A 332 -11.39 -3.88 -1.63
N PHE A 333 -12.51 -4.53 -1.85
CA PHE A 333 -12.90 -5.76 -1.21
C PHE A 333 -12.02 -6.89 -1.72
N GLY A 334 -11.84 -7.93 -0.91
CA GLY A 334 -11.07 -9.10 -1.28
C GLY A 334 -9.57 -9.00 -1.00
N VAL A 335 -9.07 -7.91 -0.46
CA VAL A 335 -7.64 -7.78 -0.15
C VAL A 335 -7.33 -8.45 1.18
N VAL A 336 -6.68 -9.62 1.15
CA VAL A 336 -6.30 -10.33 2.37
C VAL A 336 -4.92 -9.92 2.91
N GLU A 337 -4.08 -9.28 2.08
CA GLU A 337 -2.70 -8.91 2.44
C GLU A 337 -2.54 -7.44 2.85
N ASN A 338 -3.59 -6.65 2.86
CA ASN A 338 -3.52 -5.25 3.23
C ASN A 338 -4.02 -5.01 4.66
N CYS A 339 -3.12 -4.49 5.49
CA CYS A 339 -3.43 -4.02 6.84
C CYS A 339 -2.77 -2.66 7.02
N ASP A 340 -3.56 -1.60 7.06
CA ASP A 340 -3.04 -0.27 7.35
C ASP A 340 -2.66 -0.17 8.84
N GLY A 341 -1.70 0.69 9.16
CA GLY A 341 -1.19 0.86 10.52
C GLY A 341 -0.22 -0.23 10.98
N MET A 342 0.20 -1.14 10.08
CA MET A 342 1.23 -2.13 10.40
C MET A 342 2.15 -2.44 9.23
N VAL A 343 3.39 -2.79 9.56
CA VAL A 343 4.42 -3.27 8.63
C VAL A 343 5.10 -4.50 9.23
N VAL A 344 5.42 -5.48 8.39
CA VAL A 344 6.19 -6.65 8.80
C VAL A 344 7.52 -6.67 8.05
N GLY A 345 8.61 -6.81 8.77
CA GLY A 345 9.94 -6.93 8.18
C GLY A 345 11.04 -7.11 9.22
N GLY A 346 12.21 -7.59 8.82
CA GLY A 346 13.35 -7.79 9.71
C GLY A 346 13.05 -8.67 10.94
N ALA A 347 12.18 -9.68 10.82
CA ALA A 347 11.70 -10.54 11.92
C ALA A 347 10.89 -9.78 13.00
N GLN A 348 10.33 -8.63 12.67
CA GLN A 348 9.51 -7.80 13.55
C GLN A 348 8.18 -7.44 12.89
N ALA A 349 7.15 -7.19 13.71
CA ALA A 349 5.93 -6.50 13.31
C ALA A 349 5.92 -5.12 13.96
N PHE A 350 5.75 -4.09 13.15
CA PHE A 350 5.63 -2.70 13.56
C PHE A 350 4.15 -2.36 13.52
N VAL A 351 3.56 -2.03 14.65
CA VAL A 351 2.12 -1.81 14.77
C VAL A 351 1.85 -0.47 15.42
N MET A 352 0.93 0.28 14.86
CA MET A 352 0.46 1.56 15.37
C MET A 352 -0.34 1.34 16.66
N SER A 353 -0.17 2.20 17.65
CA SER A 353 -1.05 2.24 18.81
C SER A 353 -2.41 2.83 18.44
N LYS A 354 -3.42 2.57 19.25
CA LYS A 354 -4.66 3.35 19.20
C LYS A 354 -4.36 4.80 19.54
N GLU A 355 -5.11 5.70 18.92
CA GLU A 355 -5.02 7.11 19.20
C GLU A 355 -5.25 7.39 20.69
N ASN A 356 -4.33 8.12 21.30
CA ASN A 356 -4.46 8.60 22.67
C ASN A 356 -4.84 10.07 22.66
N ILE A 357 -6.04 10.38 23.13
CA ILE A 357 -6.59 11.73 23.21
C ILE A 357 -6.47 12.23 24.67
N ALA A 358 -5.32 12.07 25.30
CA ALA A 358 -5.08 12.61 26.61
C ALA A 358 -5.05 14.16 26.55
N ASN A 359 -5.85 14.80 27.38
CA ASN A 359 -5.96 16.27 27.44
C ASN A 359 -6.39 16.96 26.13
N GLY A 360 -7.15 16.25 25.27
CA GLY A 360 -7.61 16.78 23.98
C GLY A 360 -6.50 16.88 22.93
N GLN A 361 -5.41 16.15 23.10
CA GLN A 361 -4.24 16.20 22.22
C GLN A 361 -4.00 14.82 21.62
N PRO A 362 -4.33 14.60 20.35
CA PRO A 362 -4.10 13.33 19.70
C PRO A 362 -2.60 13.03 19.59
N SER A 363 -2.24 11.83 19.96
CA SER A 363 -0.91 11.27 19.77
C SER A 363 -0.99 9.76 19.65
N ASP A 364 -0.05 9.18 18.94
CA ASP A 364 0.13 7.75 18.80
C ASP A 364 1.61 7.38 18.76
N TRP A 365 1.89 6.10 18.67
CA TRP A 365 3.24 5.56 18.55
C TRP A 365 3.21 4.26 17.75
N ILE A 366 4.37 3.85 17.27
CA ILE A 366 4.58 2.57 16.62
C ILE A 366 5.41 1.70 17.54
N VAL A 367 4.98 0.46 17.76
CA VAL A 367 5.71 -0.53 18.56
C VAL A 367 6.23 -1.64 17.66
N ALA A 368 7.50 -1.99 17.85
CA ALA A 368 8.14 -3.13 17.21
C ALA A 368 8.00 -4.38 18.10
N PHE A 369 7.31 -5.41 17.61
CA PHE A 369 7.18 -6.70 18.25
C PHE A 369 8.10 -7.72 17.58
N ASP A 370 8.86 -8.46 18.36
CA ASP A 370 9.65 -9.60 17.87
C ASP A 370 8.73 -10.75 17.45
N LEU A 371 8.83 -11.20 16.22
CA LEU A 371 7.95 -12.23 15.67
C LEU A 371 8.25 -13.66 16.19
N LYS A 372 9.35 -13.85 16.90
CA LYS A 372 9.70 -15.14 17.50
C LYS A 372 9.23 -15.23 18.95
N THR A 373 9.29 -14.14 19.70
CA THR A 373 9.01 -14.13 21.15
C THR A 373 7.73 -13.38 21.52
N GLY A 374 7.25 -12.48 20.65
CA GLY A 374 6.14 -11.57 20.94
C GLY A 374 6.52 -10.37 21.81
N GLU A 375 7.79 -10.26 22.21
CA GLU A 375 8.25 -9.17 23.07
C GLU A 375 8.38 -7.86 22.31
N THR A 376 8.14 -6.76 22.99
CA THR A 376 8.43 -5.42 22.48
C THR A 376 9.93 -5.20 22.36
N ARG A 377 10.39 -4.75 21.19
CA ARG A 377 11.80 -4.48 20.90
C ARG A 377 12.12 -3.00 20.78
N GLY A 378 11.17 -2.17 20.48
CA GLY A 378 11.34 -0.74 20.31
C GLY A 378 10.00 -0.02 20.24
N LYS A 379 10.05 1.29 20.44
CA LYS A 379 8.89 2.17 20.37
C LYS A 379 9.29 3.47 19.67
N PHE A 380 8.61 3.81 18.59
CA PHE A 380 8.72 5.10 17.93
C PHE A 380 7.56 5.99 18.37
N GLU A 381 7.86 7.11 19.01
CA GLU A 381 6.83 7.99 19.54
C GLU A 381 6.46 9.11 18.56
N GLY A 382 5.15 9.31 18.39
CA GLY A 382 4.62 10.53 17.81
C GLY A 382 5.03 11.73 18.67
N ARG A 383 5.36 12.85 18.02
CA ARG A 383 5.55 14.12 18.73
C ARG A 383 4.18 14.66 19.14
N TRP A 384 4.22 15.61 20.02
CA TRP A 384 3.01 16.30 20.47
C TRP A 384 2.15 16.79 19.30
N LEU A 385 0.87 16.40 19.27
CA LEU A 385 -0.09 16.67 18.19
C LEU A 385 0.33 16.12 16.82
N GLN A 386 1.16 15.09 16.76
CA GLN A 386 1.54 14.44 15.51
C GLN A 386 1.25 12.94 15.56
N MET A 387 0.43 12.49 14.61
CA MET A 387 0.20 11.07 14.35
C MET A 387 1.34 10.48 13.51
N VAL A 388 1.63 9.21 13.73
CA VAL A 388 2.68 8.47 13.02
C VAL A 388 2.13 7.20 12.38
N TYR A 389 2.56 6.89 11.16
CA TYR A 389 2.13 5.73 10.40
C TYR A 389 3.34 4.96 9.88
N PRO A 390 3.44 3.63 10.12
CA PRO A 390 4.48 2.81 9.53
C PRO A 390 4.16 2.60 8.05
N LEU A 391 5.12 2.86 7.16
CA LEU A 391 4.91 2.77 5.71
C LEU A 391 5.47 1.47 5.13
N ARG A 392 6.77 1.25 5.24
CA ARG A 392 7.47 0.07 4.77
C ARG A 392 8.89 -0.02 5.32
N MET A 393 9.48 -1.20 5.18
CA MET A 393 10.92 -1.34 5.44
C MET A 393 11.75 -0.73 4.32
N SER A 394 12.91 -0.21 4.69
CA SER A 394 14.00 0.24 3.82
C SER A 394 15.29 -0.35 4.37
N GLY A 395 15.68 -1.51 3.88
CA GLY A 395 16.71 -2.31 4.53
C GLY A 395 16.30 -2.72 5.95
N ASP A 396 17.13 -2.37 6.94
CA ASP A 396 16.89 -2.63 8.36
C ASP A 396 16.08 -1.53 9.07
N GLU A 397 15.72 -0.47 8.37
CA GLU A 397 15.03 0.69 8.91
C GLU A 397 13.54 0.69 8.51
N LEU A 398 12.69 1.24 9.38
CA LEU A 398 11.29 1.49 9.09
C LEU A 398 11.14 2.91 8.57
N LEU A 399 10.52 3.10 7.41
CA LEU A 399 10.05 4.40 6.97
C LEU A 399 8.72 4.71 7.64
N VAL A 400 8.66 5.85 8.30
CA VAL A 400 7.51 6.32 9.06
C VAL A 400 7.03 7.64 8.46
N TYR A 401 5.74 7.73 8.17
CA TYR A 401 5.08 8.99 7.92
C TYR A 401 4.68 9.63 9.24
N ARG A 402 5.10 10.87 9.45
CA ARG A 402 4.71 11.72 10.56
C ARG A 402 3.83 12.83 10.02
N ARG A 403 2.56 12.84 10.43
CA ARG A 403 1.58 13.85 10.00
C ARG A 403 2.01 15.24 10.45
N SER A 404 1.57 16.27 9.72
CA SER A 404 1.76 17.67 10.16
C SER A 404 1.14 17.89 11.55
N GLY A 405 1.75 18.74 12.32
CA GLY A 405 1.22 19.23 13.58
C GLY A 405 1.12 20.76 13.55
N ALA A 406 0.52 21.35 14.58
CA ALA A 406 0.33 22.80 14.65
C ALA A 406 1.63 23.63 14.46
N LEU A 407 2.77 23.06 14.79
CA LEU A 407 4.08 23.73 14.75
C LEU A 407 5.13 22.96 13.93
N SER A 408 4.75 21.92 13.21
CA SER A 408 5.70 21.05 12.51
C SER A 408 5.13 20.61 11.16
N PRO A 409 5.94 20.63 10.09
CA PRO A 409 5.52 20.10 8.79
C PRO A 409 5.33 18.58 8.84
N ALA A 410 4.65 18.05 7.86
CA ALA A 410 4.63 16.62 7.60
C ALA A 410 6.02 16.12 7.22
N SER A 411 6.33 14.86 7.55
CA SER A 411 7.65 14.31 7.26
C SER A 411 7.63 12.81 7.02
N ILE A 412 8.60 12.35 6.24
CA ILE A 412 9.05 10.96 6.26
C ILE A 412 10.31 10.89 7.11
N VAL A 413 10.36 9.89 7.98
CA VAL A 413 11.48 9.62 8.89
C VAL A 413 11.92 8.18 8.70
N SER A 414 13.20 7.94 8.66
CA SER A 414 13.78 6.60 8.75
C SER A 414 14.11 6.30 10.21
N TRP A 415 13.57 5.21 10.76
CA TRP A 415 13.77 4.78 12.13
C TRP A 415 14.43 3.40 12.18
N ASN A 416 15.54 3.31 12.89
CA ASN A 416 16.22 2.06 13.16
C ASN A 416 15.79 1.52 14.53
N PRO A 417 14.99 0.46 14.60
CA PRO A 417 14.43 -0.04 15.87
C PRO A 417 15.48 -0.69 16.80
N ARG A 418 16.68 -1.01 16.28
CA ARG A 418 17.78 -1.60 17.09
C ARG A 418 18.59 -0.53 17.82
N THR A 419 18.77 0.61 17.20
CA THR A 419 19.58 1.72 17.76
C THR A 419 18.74 2.87 18.26
N ASP A 420 17.43 2.82 18.02
CA ASP A 420 16.45 3.89 18.29
C ASP A 420 16.78 5.22 17.59
N LYS A 421 17.56 5.14 16.50
CA LYS A 421 17.98 6.32 15.74
C LYS A 421 16.89 6.73 14.76
N GLU A 422 16.43 7.97 14.87
CA GLU A 422 15.64 8.66 13.86
C GLU A 422 16.57 9.42 12.89
N THR A 423 16.28 9.33 11.60
CA THR A 423 16.93 10.13 10.56
C THR A 423 15.85 10.83 9.73
N PRO A 424 15.80 12.16 9.69
CA PRO A 424 14.90 12.87 8.78
C PRO A 424 15.18 12.47 7.34
N PHE A 425 14.12 12.07 6.64
CA PHE A 425 14.20 11.65 5.25
C PHE A 425 13.66 12.75 4.32
N LEU A 426 12.43 13.22 4.58
CA LEU A 426 11.79 14.26 3.78
C LEU A 426 10.86 15.12 4.65
N LEU A 427 10.88 16.44 4.46
CA LEU A 427 9.99 17.42 5.10
C LEU A 427 9.17 18.11 4.03
N PHE A 428 7.85 18.20 4.19
CA PHE A 428 6.96 18.81 3.19
C PHE A 428 5.67 19.32 3.82
N VAL A 429 4.89 20.06 3.05
CA VAL A 429 3.57 20.56 3.45
C VAL A 429 2.54 20.09 2.45
N LEU A 430 1.53 19.36 2.92
CA LEU A 430 0.39 18.96 2.12
C LEU A 430 -0.53 20.16 1.85
N PRO A 431 -1.31 20.17 0.75
CA PRO A 431 -2.32 21.19 0.51
C PRO A 431 -3.33 21.21 1.67
N GLU A 432 -3.57 22.36 2.26
CA GLU A 432 -4.38 22.53 3.48
C GLU A 432 -5.79 21.95 3.34
N ASP A 433 -6.45 22.23 2.20
CA ASP A 433 -7.81 21.75 1.90
C ASP A 433 -7.89 20.22 1.68
N GLU A 434 -6.76 19.56 1.39
CA GLU A 434 -6.68 18.15 1.01
C GLU A 434 -5.95 17.29 2.06
N GLU A 435 -5.32 17.92 3.05
CA GLU A 435 -4.50 17.22 4.03
C GLU A 435 -5.29 16.15 4.78
N GLY A 436 -6.54 16.41 5.13
CA GLY A 436 -7.39 15.47 5.86
C GLY A 436 -7.57 14.12 5.16
N VAL A 437 -7.67 14.13 3.82
CA VAL A 437 -7.85 12.92 3.02
C VAL A 437 -6.50 12.32 2.61
N LEU A 438 -5.56 13.14 2.17
CA LEU A 438 -4.27 12.66 1.69
C LEU A 438 -3.40 12.07 2.80
N SER A 439 -3.48 12.61 4.01
CA SER A 439 -2.71 12.14 5.15
C SER A 439 -3.30 10.93 5.87
N ASP A 440 -4.50 10.52 5.50
CA ASP A 440 -5.19 9.37 6.08
C ASP A 440 -4.88 8.10 5.28
N PRO A 441 -4.14 7.12 5.82
CA PRO A 441 -3.81 5.87 5.13
C PRO A 441 -5.03 5.02 4.78
N GLU A 442 -6.19 5.26 5.41
CA GLU A 442 -7.43 4.57 5.05
C GLU A 442 -8.07 5.13 3.77
N GLN A 443 -7.81 6.39 3.45
CA GLN A 443 -8.37 7.07 2.28
C GLN A 443 -7.37 7.22 1.13
N SER A 444 -6.07 7.18 1.44
CA SER A 444 -5.00 7.40 0.47
C SER A 444 -3.87 6.39 0.64
N ASP A 445 -3.30 6.00 -0.48
CA ASP A 445 -2.05 5.25 -0.49
C ASP A 445 -0.89 6.23 -0.29
N ILE A 446 0.03 5.88 0.61
CA ILE A 446 1.25 6.65 0.88
C ILE A 446 2.44 5.78 0.48
N LEU A 447 3.14 6.19 -0.56
CA LEU A 447 4.29 5.45 -1.10
C LEU A 447 5.56 6.28 -1.00
N VAL A 448 6.65 5.62 -0.57
CA VAL A 448 8.00 6.20 -0.65
C VAL A 448 8.80 5.39 -1.65
N GLU A 449 9.40 6.05 -2.62
CA GLU A 449 10.21 5.40 -3.64
C GLU A 449 11.23 6.39 -4.22
N ASN A 450 12.50 5.97 -4.26
CA ASN A 450 13.59 6.72 -4.86
C ASN A 450 13.69 8.19 -4.36
N GLY A 451 13.72 8.36 -3.03
CA GLY A 451 13.83 9.66 -2.38
C GLY A 451 12.58 10.56 -2.46
N LYS A 452 11.45 10.00 -2.87
CA LYS A 452 10.19 10.74 -3.04
C LYS A 452 9.06 10.08 -2.26
N VAL A 453 8.10 10.89 -1.82
CA VAL A 453 6.84 10.43 -1.23
C VAL A 453 5.68 10.83 -2.13
N PHE A 454 4.74 9.91 -2.31
CA PHE A 454 3.53 10.10 -3.08
C PHE A 454 2.32 9.80 -2.20
N PHE A 455 1.32 10.68 -2.25
CA PHE A 455 0.02 10.52 -1.64
C PHE A 455 -1.00 10.41 -2.74
N ALA A 456 -1.83 9.37 -2.73
CA ALA A 456 -2.79 9.15 -3.81
C ALA A 456 -4.12 8.62 -3.26
N ARG A 457 -5.21 9.30 -3.56
CA ARG A 457 -6.56 8.91 -3.12
C ARG A 457 -6.96 7.55 -3.66
N ARG A 458 -7.64 6.77 -2.85
CA ARG A 458 -8.26 5.49 -3.25
C ARG A 458 -9.63 5.68 -3.89
N THR A 459 -10.27 6.84 -3.62
CA THR A 459 -11.55 7.21 -4.20
C THR A 459 -11.52 8.65 -4.68
N VAL A 460 -12.27 8.94 -5.72
CA VAL A 460 -12.50 10.29 -6.21
C VAL A 460 -13.95 10.62 -5.99
N VAL A 461 -14.22 11.52 -5.06
CA VAL A 461 -15.55 11.99 -4.70
C VAL A 461 -15.68 13.43 -5.14
N ARG A 462 -16.81 13.75 -5.77
CA ARG A 462 -17.13 15.10 -6.17
C ARG A 462 -17.37 15.97 -4.94
N ASP A 463 -16.88 17.19 -4.98
CA ASP A 463 -17.26 18.22 -4.02
C ASP A 463 -18.65 18.72 -4.39
N ASP A 464 -19.64 18.59 -3.48
CA ASP A 464 -21.02 19.03 -3.72
C ASP A 464 -21.13 20.55 -3.83
N GLU A 465 -20.24 21.30 -3.20
CA GLU A 465 -20.20 22.77 -3.26
C GLU A 465 -19.59 23.25 -4.58
N TYR A 466 -18.60 22.47 -5.10
CA TYR A 466 -17.88 22.80 -6.34
C TYR A 466 -17.88 21.64 -7.34
N PRO A 467 -19.05 21.24 -7.86
CA PRO A 467 -19.21 20.01 -8.64
C PRO A 467 -18.52 19.98 -10.00
N LYS A 468 -17.93 21.08 -10.43
CA LYS A 468 -17.18 21.19 -11.70
C LYS A 468 -15.67 21.27 -11.50
N ASP A 469 -15.21 21.39 -10.26
CA ASP A 469 -13.79 21.50 -10.00
C ASP A 469 -13.13 20.13 -10.06
N PRO A 470 -11.92 20.03 -10.61
CA PRO A 470 -11.15 18.79 -10.57
C PRO A 470 -10.83 18.42 -9.13
N VAL A 471 -10.70 17.13 -8.88
CA VAL A 471 -10.32 16.59 -7.57
C VAL A 471 -8.84 16.23 -7.59
N LEU A 472 -8.09 16.72 -6.63
CA LEU A 472 -6.68 16.33 -6.46
C LEU A 472 -6.60 14.83 -6.18
N LEU A 473 -6.16 14.06 -7.16
CA LEU A 473 -6.05 12.61 -7.07
C LEU A 473 -4.74 12.16 -6.44
N ALA A 474 -3.64 12.82 -6.77
CA ALA A 474 -2.33 12.49 -6.22
C ALA A 474 -1.41 13.70 -6.12
N VAL A 475 -0.55 13.68 -5.12
CA VAL A 475 0.50 14.67 -4.90
C VAL A 475 1.81 13.97 -4.54
N GLY A 476 2.93 14.49 -4.97
CA GLY A 476 4.26 13.94 -4.66
C GLY A 476 5.25 15.00 -4.27
N TYR A 477 6.13 14.66 -3.35
CA TYR A 477 7.23 15.49 -2.87
C TYR A 477 8.55 14.77 -3.00
N GLY A 478 9.60 15.49 -3.30
CA GLY A 478 10.95 14.95 -3.42
C GLY A 478 12.00 16.01 -3.17
N SER A 479 13.20 15.60 -2.81
CA SER A 479 14.38 16.47 -2.71
C SER A 479 15.14 16.50 -4.04
N ALA A 480 15.98 17.50 -4.21
CA ALA A 480 16.90 17.62 -5.34
C ALA A 480 18.07 16.62 -5.18
N GLY A 481 17.87 15.40 -5.68
CA GLY A 481 18.89 14.36 -5.72
C GLY A 481 19.00 13.51 -4.45
N LEU A 482 19.83 12.47 -4.53
CA LEU A 482 20.15 11.55 -3.44
C LEU A 482 21.61 11.71 -3.03
N LYS A 483 21.93 11.38 -1.78
CA LYS A 483 23.32 11.27 -1.33
C LYS A 483 23.88 9.94 -1.85
N HIS A 484 24.91 10.01 -2.67
CA HIS A 484 25.66 8.85 -3.14
C HIS A 484 26.77 8.47 -2.19
#